data_b03c76ee3a4fa1e22e7e279f7db21491
#
_entry.id   b03c76ee3a4fa1e22e7e279f7db21491
#
_cell.length_a   1.000
_cell.length_b   1.000
_cell.length_c   1.000
_cell.angle_alpha   90.00
_cell.angle_beta   90.00
_cell.angle_gamma   90.00
#
_symmetry.space_group_name_H-M   'P 1'
#
loop_
_entity.id
_entity.type
_entity.pdbx_description
1 polymer ?
#
loop_
_entity_poly.entity_id
_entity_poly.type
_entity_poly.pdbx_seq_one_letter_code
_entity_poly.pdbx_strand_id
1 'polypeptide(L)'
;EKNIDLNKYTSFIDLFNEGFSKFPDDIAYENMGKSITFKDLDQLSKKFSNFLTHELKLKKGDRLAIQSPNVLQYPVALIGALRSGIVVVNTNPLYTPDEMRHQFKDSGCKAILILSNFAHNLEKIISETEIQYVIVSNMGDMLGSLKGSLVNFVVKYIKKMVPSFSLPGYYSFKNVLSLGAKYEYSQVEVSPNDIAFLQYTGGTTGVSKGAMLSHRNVVSNVIQVSSWMD
;
A
#
# COMPACT_ATOMS: atom_id res chain seq x y z
N GLU A 1 29.34 -6.87 -21.20
CA GLU A 1 27.93 -6.46 -20.97
C GLU A 1 27.21 -7.61 -20.29
N LYS A 2 26.62 -7.37 -19.07
CA LYS A 2 25.79 -8.39 -18.40
C LYS A 2 24.52 -8.56 -19.23
N ASN A 3 24.22 -9.82 -19.58
CA ASN A 3 23.00 -10.14 -20.35
C ASN A 3 21.80 -10.09 -19.38
N ILE A 4 21.00 -9.02 -19.46
CA ILE A 4 19.85 -8.79 -18.58
C ILE A 4 18.63 -9.44 -19.21
N ASP A 5 18.11 -10.50 -18.58
CA ASP A 5 16.84 -11.12 -18.98
C ASP A 5 15.64 -10.37 -18.36
N LEU A 6 15.04 -9.47 -19.13
CA LEU A 6 13.87 -8.70 -18.74
C LEU A 6 12.57 -9.53 -18.68
N ASN A 7 12.59 -10.78 -19.16
CA ASN A 7 11.44 -11.68 -19.15
C ASN A 7 11.48 -12.69 -17.99
N LYS A 8 12.49 -12.61 -17.12
CA LYS A 8 12.64 -13.51 -15.97
C LYS A 8 11.40 -13.54 -15.07
N TYR A 9 10.70 -12.41 -14.94
CA TYR A 9 9.49 -12.29 -14.11
C TYR A 9 8.32 -11.76 -14.94
N THR A 10 7.17 -12.39 -14.78
CA THR A 10 5.92 -11.99 -15.42
C THR A 10 5.30 -10.78 -14.73
N SER A 11 5.46 -10.69 -13.41
CA SER A 11 4.90 -9.61 -12.61
C SER A 11 5.87 -9.16 -11.52
N PHE A 12 5.61 -7.98 -10.96
CA PHE A 12 6.37 -7.50 -9.79
C PHE A 12 6.18 -8.42 -8.56
N ILE A 13 5.04 -9.14 -8.49
CA ILE A 13 4.77 -10.11 -7.42
C ILE A 13 5.68 -11.34 -7.53
N ASP A 14 6.04 -11.78 -8.74
CA ASP A 14 6.94 -12.93 -8.91
C ASP A 14 8.32 -12.65 -8.31
N LEU A 15 8.81 -11.42 -8.43
CA LEU A 15 10.04 -10.99 -7.81
C LEU A 15 9.96 -11.07 -6.27
N PHE A 16 8.85 -10.63 -5.67
CA PHE A 16 8.62 -10.81 -4.24
C PHE A 16 8.50 -12.27 -3.84
N ASN A 17 7.80 -13.10 -4.62
CA ASN A 17 7.66 -14.52 -4.35
C ASN A 17 9.00 -15.26 -4.36
N GLU A 18 9.94 -14.87 -5.24
CA GLU A 18 11.31 -15.39 -5.21
C GLU A 18 12.00 -15.02 -3.88
N GLY A 19 11.88 -13.76 -3.43
CA GLY A 19 12.44 -13.31 -2.16
C GLY A 19 11.82 -14.04 -0.96
N PHE A 20 10.51 -14.20 -0.94
CA PHE A 20 9.78 -14.93 0.12
C PHE A 20 10.22 -16.40 0.21
N SER A 21 10.51 -17.02 -0.91
CA SER A 21 10.98 -18.42 -0.97
C SER A 21 12.44 -18.57 -0.58
N LYS A 22 13.31 -17.65 -1.01
CA LYS A 22 14.76 -17.77 -0.79
C LYS A 22 15.20 -17.30 0.59
N PHE A 23 14.54 -16.32 1.16
CA PHE A 23 14.97 -15.61 2.37
C PHE A 23 13.84 -15.49 3.41
N PRO A 24 13.07 -16.55 3.72
CA PRO A 24 11.85 -16.46 4.52
C PRO A 24 12.08 -15.87 5.91
N ASP A 25 13.19 -16.20 6.54
CA ASP A 25 13.51 -15.82 7.92
C ASP A 25 14.36 -14.54 8.02
N ASP A 26 14.83 -14.01 6.89
CA ASP A 26 15.58 -12.75 6.86
C ASP A 26 14.63 -11.55 7.11
N ILE A 27 15.19 -10.48 7.67
CA ILE A 27 14.46 -9.25 7.91
C ILE A 27 14.18 -8.57 6.56
N ALA A 28 12.88 -8.41 6.25
CA ALA A 28 12.45 -7.67 5.07
C ALA A 28 12.34 -6.16 5.33
N TYR A 29 11.76 -5.78 6.47
CA TYR A 29 11.58 -4.38 6.86
C TYR A 29 11.74 -4.19 8.36
N GLU A 30 12.27 -3.02 8.72
CA GLU A 30 12.36 -2.58 10.11
C GLU A 30 11.83 -1.15 10.25
N ASN A 31 11.05 -0.91 11.30
CA ASN A 31 10.59 0.43 11.66
C ASN A 31 10.41 0.54 13.16
N MET A 32 10.92 1.61 13.76
CA MET A 32 10.82 1.91 15.19
C MET A 32 11.26 0.72 16.07
N GLY A 33 12.32 -0.03 15.69
CA GLY A 33 12.84 -1.19 16.42
C GLY A 33 11.89 -2.39 16.44
N LYS A 34 11.01 -2.51 15.47
CA LYS A 34 10.24 -3.71 15.15
C LYS A 34 10.56 -4.14 13.73
N SER A 35 11.00 -5.39 13.59
CA SER A 35 11.28 -6.00 12.30
C SER A 35 10.15 -6.95 11.91
N ILE A 36 9.94 -7.11 10.60
CA ILE A 36 9.14 -8.18 10.00
C ILE A 36 10.02 -8.94 9.01
N THR A 37 9.89 -10.27 9.00
CA THR A 37 10.62 -11.13 8.07
C THR A 37 9.93 -11.17 6.70
N PHE A 38 10.62 -11.71 5.68
CA PHE A 38 9.98 -11.98 4.38
C PHE A 38 8.78 -12.91 4.53
N LYS A 39 8.85 -13.92 5.41
CA LYS A 39 7.73 -14.80 5.73
C LYS A 39 6.54 -14.06 6.36
N ASP A 40 6.82 -13.16 7.32
CA ASP A 40 5.77 -12.32 7.91
C ASP A 40 5.09 -11.47 6.85
N LEU A 41 5.89 -10.83 5.98
CA LEU A 41 5.41 -9.97 4.92
C LEU A 41 4.57 -10.73 3.89
N ASP A 42 4.98 -11.95 3.52
CA ASP A 42 4.20 -12.85 2.65
C ASP A 42 2.83 -13.14 3.27
N GLN A 43 2.79 -13.56 4.54
CA GLN A 43 1.55 -13.91 5.21
C GLN A 43 0.61 -12.70 5.40
N LEU A 44 1.17 -11.57 5.81
CA LEU A 44 0.39 -10.35 6.06
C LEU A 44 -0.16 -9.76 4.75
N SER A 45 0.63 -9.76 3.69
CA SER A 45 0.18 -9.27 2.37
C SER A 45 -0.89 -10.17 1.74
N LYS A 46 -0.85 -11.49 1.97
CA LYS A 46 -1.92 -12.42 1.58
C LYS A 46 -3.23 -12.11 2.31
N LYS A 47 -3.18 -11.85 3.63
CA LYS A 47 -4.35 -11.44 4.41
C LYS A 47 -4.93 -10.12 3.90
N PHE A 48 -4.06 -9.14 3.61
CA PHE A 48 -4.50 -7.86 3.06
C PHE A 48 -5.15 -8.03 1.69
N SER A 49 -4.56 -8.85 0.80
CA SER A 49 -5.12 -9.21 -0.50
C SER A 49 -6.51 -9.85 -0.37
N ASN A 50 -6.65 -10.84 0.52
CA ASN A 50 -7.93 -11.48 0.77
C ASN A 50 -9.02 -10.50 1.23
N PHE A 51 -8.66 -9.56 2.11
CA PHE A 51 -9.60 -8.52 2.53
C PHE A 51 -10.08 -7.68 1.34
N LEU A 52 -9.17 -7.23 0.47
CA LEU A 52 -9.53 -6.42 -0.69
C LEU A 52 -10.48 -7.17 -1.64
N THR A 53 -10.22 -8.47 -1.87
CA THR A 53 -10.98 -9.27 -2.85
C THR A 53 -12.27 -9.86 -2.26
N HIS A 54 -12.25 -10.35 -1.02
CA HIS A 54 -13.40 -11.08 -0.44
C HIS A 54 -14.32 -10.17 0.37
N GLU A 55 -13.79 -9.20 1.10
CA GLU A 55 -14.62 -8.28 1.91
C GLU A 55 -15.05 -7.05 1.10
N LEU A 56 -14.09 -6.37 0.45
CA LEU A 56 -14.39 -5.18 -0.33
C LEU A 56 -14.87 -5.48 -1.77
N LYS A 57 -14.74 -6.74 -2.25
CA LYS A 57 -15.10 -7.17 -3.61
C LYS A 57 -14.41 -6.34 -4.71
N LEU A 58 -13.24 -5.80 -4.41
CA LEU A 58 -12.44 -5.10 -5.41
C LEU A 58 -11.94 -6.09 -6.47
N LYS A 59 -11.86 -5.61 -7.70
CA LYS A 59 -11.46 -6.39 -8.88
C LYS A 59 -10.10 -5.95 -9.40
N LYS A 60 -9.44 -6.83 -10.14
CA LYS A 60 -8.25 -6.49 -10.91
C LYS A 60 -8.47 -5.20 -11.71
N GLY A 61 -7.51 -4.28 -11.63
CA GLY A 61 -7.57 -2.96 -12.25
C GLY A 61 -8.28 -1.89 -11.41
N ASP A 62 -8.96 -2.23 -10.31
CA ASP A 62 -9.42 -1.22 -9.36
C ASP A 62 -8.22 -0.53 -8.70
N ARG A 63 -8.41 0.67 -8.17
CA ARG A 63 -7.34 1.51 -7.64
C ARG A 63 -7.47 1.65 -6.12
N LEU A 64 -6.35 1.41 -5.43
CA LEU A 64 -6.17 1.65 -3.99
C LEU A 64 -5.17 2.79 -3.78
N ALA A 65 -5.61 3.89 -3.18
CA ALA A 65 -4.69 4.92 -2.71
C ALA A 65 -4.00 4.45 -1.42
N ILE A 66 -2.69 4.70 -1.32
CA ILE A 66 -1.92 4.48 -0.08
C ILE A 66 -1.30 5.80 0.34
N GLN A 67 -1.88 6.42 1.37
CA GLN A 67 -1.39 7.67 1.97
C GLN A 67 -0.77 7.39 3.33
N SER A 68 0.48 6.97 3.30
CA SER A 68 1.23 6.56 4.49
C SER A 68 2.71 6.88 4.33
N PRO A 69 3.39 7.29 5.40
CA PRO A 69 4.85 7.29 5.41
C PRO A 69 5.39 5.85 5.42
N ASN A 70 6.73 5.72 5.44
CA ASN A 70 7.42 4.42 5.47
C ASN A 70 7.28 3.73 6.83
N VAL A 71 6.11 3.19 7.10
CA VAL A 71 5.80 2.33 8.27
C VAL A 71 5.55 0.90 7.80
N LEU A 72 5.58 -0.09 8.71
CA LEU A 72 5.47 -1.51 8.37
C LEU A 72 4.16 -1.88 7.64
N GLN A 73 3.11 -1.10 7.83
CA GLN A 73 1.82 -1.28 7.15
C GLN A 73 1.91 -1.01 5.64
N TYR A 74 2.81 -0.10 5.23
CA TYR A 74 2.96 0.27 3.83
C TYR A 74 3.33 -0.91 2.93
N PRO A 75 4.44 -1.65 3.17
CA PRO A 75 4.79 -2.79 2.32
C PRO A 75 3.75 -3.91 2.35
N VAL A 76 3.07 -4.13 3.47
CA VAL A 76 1.98 -5.11 3.58
C VAL A 76 0.82 -4.74 2.65
N ALA A 77 0.38 -3.49 2.67
CA ALA A 77 -0.71 -3.00 1.84
C ALA A 77 -0.33 -2.96 0.36
N LEU A 78 0.88 -2.47 0.05
CA LEU A 78 1.43 -2.41 -1.29
C LEU A 78 1.42 -3.79 -1.95
N ILE A 79 2.08 -4.76 -1.33
CA ILE A 79 2.20 -6.12 -1.88
C ILE A 79 0.83 -6.80 -1.91
N GLY A 80 0.00 -6.60 -0.88
CA GLY A 80 -1.35 -7.16 -0.84
C GLY A 80 -2.25 -6.63 -1.98
N ALA A 81 -2.16 -5.34 -2.31
CA ALA A 81 -2.88 -4.77 -3.44
C ALA A 81 -2.39 -5.37 -4.77
N LEU A 82 -1.07 -5.42 -4.99
CA LEU A 82 -0.49 -5.98 -6.20
C LEU A 82 -0.82 -7.48 -6.37
N ARG A 83 -0.89 -8.25 -5.27
CA ARG A 83 -1.34 -9.67 -5.28
C ARG A 83 -2.79 -9.83 -5.77
N SER A 84 -3.60 -8.80 -5.59
CA SER A 84 -5.00 -8.77 -6.02
C SER A 84 -5.16 -8.21 -7.44
N GLY A 85 -4.07 -7.85 -8.13
CA GLY A 85 -4.11 -7.15 -9.40
C GLY A 85 -4.67 -5.72 -9.29
N ILE A 86 -4.65 -5.15 -8.09
CA ILE A 86 -5.14 -3.80 -7.82
C ILE A 86 -4.02 -2.81 -8.07
N VAL A 87 -4.35 -1.72 -8.77
CA VAL A 87 -3.42 -0.63 -9.08
C VAL A 87 -3.17 0.21 -7.83
N VAL A 88 -1.92 0.39 -7.46
CA VAL A 88 -1.54 1.21 -6.31
C VAL A 88 -1.37 2.66 -6.73
N VAL A 89 -2.01 3.56 -5.99
CA VAL A 89 -1.88 5.01 -6.15
C VAL A 89 -1.15 5.56 -4.94
N ASN A 90 0.18 5.74 -5.08
CA ASN A 90 0.97 6.32 -4.01
C ASN A 90 0.60 7.78 -3.80
N THR A 91 0.21 8.12 -2.58
CA THR A 91 -0.24 9.46 -2.21
C THR A 91 0.70 10.05 -1.16
N ASN A 92 1.21 11.24 -1.44
CA ASN A 92 2.06 11.93 -0.47
C ASN A 92 1.27 12.19 0.83
N PRO A 93 1.76 11.73 2.00
CA PRO A 93 1.11 11.97 3.28
C PRO A 93 0.87 13.45 3.60
N LEU A 94 1.69 14.33 3.05
CA LEU A 94 1.64 15.77 3.31
C LEU A 94 0.74 16.55 2.32
N TYR A 95 0.03 15.85 1.43
CA TYR A 95 -0.89 16.54 0.52
C TYR A 95 -1.98 17.28 1.27
N THR A 96 -2.26 18.47 0.78
CA THR A 96 -3.43 19.26 1.18
C THR A 96 -4.73 18.59 0.73
N PRO A 97 -5.89 18.94 1.29
CA PRO A 97 -7.18 18.43 0.81
C PRO A 97 -7.41 18.63 -0.70
N ASP A 98 -6.96 19.77 -1.27
CA ASP A 98 -7.12 20.07 -2.69
C ASP A 98 -6.26 19.16 -3.59
N GLU A 99 -5.00 18.91 -3.20
CA GLU A 99 -4.13 17.96 -3.88
C GLU A 99 -4.66 16.53 -3.80
N MET A 100 -5.18 16.11 -2.64
CA MET A 100 -5.84 14.81 -2.45
C MET A 100 -7.09 14.70 -3.33
N ARG A 101 -7.94 15.72 -3.35
CA ARG A 101 -9.15 15.77 -4.18
C ARG A 101 -8.81 15.59 -5.65
N HIS A 102 -7.83 16.34 -6.12
CA HIS A 102 -7.38 16.22 -7.51
C HIS A 102 -6.91 14.81 -7.82
N GLN A 103 -5.97 14.28 -7.03
CA GLN A 103 -5.40 12.94 -7.27
C GLN A 103 -6.46 11.85 -7.22
N PHE A 104 -7.39 11.88 -6.25
CA PHE A 104 -8.39 10.82 -6.10
C PHE A 104 -9.48 10.87 -7.17
N LYS A 105 -9.86 12.06 -7.63
CA LYS A 105 -10.76 12.20 -8.78
C LYS A 105 -10.12 11.72 -10.09
N ASP A 106 -8.88 12.14 -10.34
CA ASP A 106 -8.16 11.78 -11.56
C ASP A 106 -7.82 10.28 -11.62
N SER A 107 -7.40 9.71 -10.51
CA SER A 107 -7.08 8.27 -10.44
C SER A 107 -8.30 7.37 -10.35
N GLY A 108 -9.47 7.87 -9.93
CA GLY A 108 -10.68 7.08 -9.70
C GLY A 108 -10.47 5.98 -8.64
N CYS A 109 -9.78 6.29 -7.54
CA CYS A 109 -9.58 5.36 -6.44
C CYS A 109 -10.89 4.93 -5.81
N LYS A 110 -11.11 3.61 -5.65
CA LYS A 110 -12.25 3.04 -4.95
C LYS A 110 -12.01 2.80 -3.46
N ALA A 111 -10.77 2.65 -3.08
CA ALA A 111 -10.36 2.44 -1.69
C ALA A 111 -9.14 3.27 -1.35
N ILE A 112 -8.97 3.55 -0.06
CA ILE A 112 -7.78 4.22 0.47
C ILE A 112 -7.31 3.55 1.77
N LEU A 113 -5.99 3.36 1.89
CA LEU A 113 -5.31 3.19 3.17
C LEU A 113 -4.69 4.52 3.57
N ILE A 114 -5.09 5.06 4.71
CA ILE A 114 -4.61 6.34 5.22
C ILE A 114 -4.14 6.22 6.65
N LEU A 115 -3.02 6.89 6.98
CA LEU A 115 -2.61 7.02 8.37
C LEU A 115 -3.53 8.00 9.10
N SER A 116 -3.94 7.66 10.32
CA SER A 116 -4.89 8.45 11.13
C SER A 116 -4.50 9.92 11.31
N ASN A 117 -3.21 10.22 11.24
CA ASN A 117 -2.68 11.59 11.28
C ASN A 117 -3.25 12.50 10.16
N PHE A 118 -3.62 11.92 9.03
CA PHE A 118 -4.07 12.63 7.83
C PHE A 118 -5.55 12.42 7.51
N ALA A 119 -6.24 11.57 8.27
CA ALA A 119 -7.64 11.18 8.03
C ALA A 119 -8.60 12.39 8.06
N HIS A 120 -8.32 13.41 8.86
CA HIS A 120 -9.10 14.67 8.92
C HIS A 120 -9.07 15.45 7.59
N ASN A 121 -8.04 15.29 6.76
CA ASN A 121 -8.00 15.90 5.43
C ASN A 121 -8.86 15.12 4.45
N LEU A 122 -8.88 13.78 4.54
CA LEU A 122 -9.76 12.94 3.73
C LEU A 122 -11.24 13.24 4.01
N GLU A 123 -11.61 13.41 5.28
CA GLU A 123 -12.98 13.75 5.68
C GLU A 123 -13.55 14.95 4.91
N LYS A 124 -12.71 15.95 4.65
CA LYS A 124 -13.12 17.20 3.97
C LYS A 124 -13.48 17.01 2.50
N ILE A 125 -12.98 15.93 1.88
CA ILE A 125 -13.05 15.78 0.41
C ILE A 125 -13.66 14.44 -0.04
N ILE A 126 -13.86 13.51 0.87
CA ILE A 126 -14.26 12.14 0.50
C ILE A 126 -15.58 12.09 -0.27
N SER A 127 -16.55 12.95 0.07
CA SER A 127 -17.85 13.06 -0.62
C SER A 127 -17.74 13.53 -2.06
N GLU A 128 -16.61 14.08 -2.45
CA GLU A 128 -16.34 14.54 -3.81
C GLU A 128 -15.54 13.52 -4.64
N THR A 129 -15.24 12.36 -4.11
CA THR A 129 -14.41 11.30 -4.72
C THR A 129 -15.20 10.03 -4.94
N GLU A 130 -14.63 9.07 -5.68
CA GLU A 130 -15.20 7.74 -5.89
C GLU A 130 -14.80 6.73 -4.78
N ILE A 131 -14.14 7.19 -3.71
CA ILE A 131 -13.68 6.33 -2.62
C ILE A 131 -14.88 5.79 -1.85
N GLN A 132 -15.07 4.48 -1.88
CA GLN A 132 -16.14 3.75 -1.19
C GLN A 132 -15.65 3.12 0.11
N TYR A 133 -14.35 2.79 0.18
CA TYR A 133 -13.77 2.06 1.30
C TYR A 133 -12.57 2.79 1.89
N VAL A 134 -12.61 3.00 3.19
CA VAL A 134 -11.54 3.67 3.93
C VAL A 134 -10.92 2.69 4.92
N ILE A 135 -9.61 2.53 4.85
CA ILE A 135 -8.81 1.78 5.83
C ILE A 135 -7.96 2.79 6.59
N VAL A 136 -8.15 2.86 7.90
CA VAL A 136 -7.34 3.74 8.75
C VAL A 136 -6.30 2.91 9.50
N SER A 137 -5.04 3.32 9.38
CA SER A 137 -3.93 2.77 10.14
C SER A 137 -3.42 3.77 11.16
N ASN A 138 -2.93 3.29 12.29
CA ASN A 138 -2.22 4.11 13.27
C ASN A 138 -0.72 3.81 13.25
N MET A 139 0.11 4.74 13.68
CA MET A 139 1.56 4.63 13.65
C MET A 139 2.07 3.34 14.32
N GLY A 140 1.46 2.93 15.44
CA GLY A 140 1.87 1.78 16.23
C GLY A 140 1.21 0.45 15.86
N ASP A 141 0.36 0.36 14.82
CA ASP A 141 -0.48 -0.83 14.57
C ASP A 141 0.31 -2.12 14.37
N MET A 142 1.52 -2.05 13.85
CA MET A 142 2.40 -3.21 13.63
C MET A 142 3.58 -3.32 14.62
N LEU A 143 3.62 -2.52 15.68
CA LEU A 143 4.72 -2.53 16.66
C LEU A 143 4.51 -3.53 17.81
N GLY A 144 3.50 -4.41 17.71
CA GLY A 144 3.08 -5.30 18.80
C GLY A 144 2.08 -4.65 19.75
N SER A 145 1.51 -5.43 20.67
CA SER A 145 0.38 -4.97 21.50
C SER A 145 0.77 -3.84 22.46
N LEU A 146 1.79 -4.03 23.30
CA LEU A 146 2.19 -3.05 24.31
C LEU A 146 2.84 -1.80 23.69
N LYS A 147 3.89 -2.00 22.90
CA LYS A 147 4.61 -0.89 22.25
C LYS A 147 3.70 -0.13 21.29
N GLY A 148 2.90 -0.83 20.48
CA GLY A 148 1.97 -0.22 19.56
C GLY A 148 0.92 0.62 20.25
N SER A 149 0.33 0.14 21.34
CA SER A 149 -0.64 0.91 22.13
C SER A 149 -0.02 2.16 22.76
N LEU A 150 1.20 2.04 23.31
CA LEU A 150 1.93 3.17 23.87
C LEU A 150 2.23 4.22 22.79
N VAL A 151 2.75 3.80 21.63
CA VAL A 151 3.04 4.71 20.51
C VAL A 151 1.77 5.41 20.06
N ASN A 152 0.67 4.68 19.85
CA ASN A 152 -0.60 5.27 19.44
C ASN A 152 -1.14 6.27 20.47
N PHE A 153 -1.01 5.96 21.78
CA PHE A 153 -1.39 6.87 22.85
C PHE A 153 -0.55 8.16 22.82
N VAL A 154 0.78 8.03 22.74
CA VAL A 154 1.68 9.19 22.69
C VAL A 154 1.41 10.06 21.48
N VAL A 155 1.27 9.46 20.27
CA VAL A 155 1.02 10.18 19.02
C VAL A 155 -0.31 10.91 19.07
N LYS A 156 -1.36 10.27 19.60
CA LYS A 156 -2.71 10.85 19.61
C LYS A 156 -2.90 11.87 20.74
N TYR A 157 -2.53 11.54 21.97
CA TYR A 157 -2.91 12.33 23.13
C TYR A 157 -1.80 13.26 23.64
N ILE A 158 -0.53 12.84 23.57
CA ILE A 158 0.60 13.64 24.05
C ILE A 158 1.09 14.58 22.95
N LYS A 159 1.37 14.03 21.75
CA LYS A 159 1.85 14.83 20.62
C LYS A 159 0.73 15.53 19.87
N LYS A 160 -0.53 15.12 20.09
CA LYS A 160 -1.72 15.67 19.43
C LYS A 160 -1.61 15.68 17.89
N MET A 161 -0.95 14.65 17.32
CA MET A 161 -0.69 14.55 15.88
C MET A 161 -1.83 13.83 15.12
N VAL A 162 -2.88 13.46 15.80
CA VAL A 162 -4.09 12.85 15.20
C VAL A 162 -5.27 13.77 15.50
N PRO A 163 -5.58 14.73 14.61
CA PRO A 163 -6.80 15.51 14.71
C PRO A 163 -8.05 14.64 14.70
N SER A 164 -9.13 15.09 15.30
CA SER A 164 -10.42 14.38 15.23
C SER A 164 -10.91 14.31 13.79
N PHE A 165 -11.50 13.19 13.44
CA PHE A 165 -12.11 12.96 12.12
C PHE A 165 -13.34 12.07 12.28
N SER A 166 -14.28 12.20 11.35
CA SER A 166 -15.46 11.38 11.21
C SER A 166 -15.50 10.77 9.81
N LEU A 167 -15.16 9.49 9.71
CA LEU A 167 -15.20 8.69 8.47
C LEU A 167 -16.07 7.44 8.76
N PRO A 168 -17.40 7.52 8.62
CA PRO A 168 -18.29 6.44 8.98
C PRO A 168 -17.95 5.14 8.26
N GLY A 169 -17.91 4.02 8.98
CA GLY A 169 -17.72 2.70 8.40
C GLY A 169 -16.28 2.37 7.98
N TYR A 170 -15.28 3.15 8.40
CA TYR A 170 -13.88 2.80 8.10
C TYR A 170 -13.45 1.50 8.78
N TYR A 171 -12.54 0.79 8.15
CA TYR A 171 -11.88 -0.38 8.71
C TYR A 171 -10.56 0.01 9.37
N SER A 172 -10.29 -0.48 10.59
CA SER A 172 -8.94 -0.36 11.14
C SER A 172 -7.99 -1.36 10.46
N PHE A 173 -6.72 -1.01 10.30
CA PHE A 173 -5.74 -1.89 9.67
C PHE A 173 -5.64 -3.27 10.33
N LYS A 174 -5.75 -3.33 11.67
CA LYS A 174 -5.78 -4.60 12.40
C LYS A 174 -7.01 -5.44 12.06
N ASN A 175 -8.18 -4.79 11.93
CA ASN A 175 -9.40 -5.49 11.54
C ASN A 175 -9.31 -6.03 10.11
N VAL A 176 -8.72 -5.27 9.19
CA VAL A 176 -8.44 -5.71 7.80
C VAL A 176 -7.66 -7.02 7.78
N LEU A 177 -6.56 -7.11 8.53
CA LEU A 177 -5.76 -8.33 8.60
C LEU A 177 -6.50 -9.50 9.25
N SER A 178 -7.33 -9.21 10.26
CA SER A 178 -8.15 -10.22 10.94
C SER A 178 -9.26 -10.77 10.03
N LEU A 179 -9.93 -9.90 9.28
CA LEU A 179 -10.96 -10.31 8.33
C LEU A 179 -10.36 -11.11 7.16
N GLY A 180 -9.27 -10.63 6.58
CA GLY A 180 -8.60 -11.33 5.48
C GLY A 180 -7.98 -12.67 5.87
N ALA A 181 -7.69 -12.89 7.17
CA ALA A 181 -7.22 -14.17 7.68
C ALA A 181 -8.27 -15.30 7.65
N LYS A 182 -9.55 -14.97 7.43
CA LYS A 182 -10.64 -15.95 7.36
C LYS A 182 -10.68 -16.70 6.02
N TYR A 183 -9.97 -16.21 5.01
CA TYR A 183 -10.00 -16.74 3.65
C TYR A 183 -8.67 -17.39 3.29
N GLU A 184 -8.74 -18.47 2.51
CA GLU A 184 -7.56 -18.98 1.84
C GLU A 184 -7.12 -18.03 0.73
N TYR A 185 -5.80 -17.85 0.61
CA TYR A 185 -5.24 -16.98 -0.43
C TYR A 185 -5.31 -17.69 -1.79
N SER A 186 -5.91 -17.02 -2.76
CA SER A 186 -5.86 -17.40 -4.16
C SER A 186 -5.16 -16.30 -4.96
N GLN A 187 -4.16 -16.69 -5.73
CA GLN A 187 -3.40 -15.74 -6.56
C GLN A 187 -4.28 -15.26 -7.72
N VAL A 188 -4.32 -13.94 -7.89
CA VAL A 188 -4.92 -13.33 -9.08
C VAL A 188 -3.88 -13.32 -10.19
N GLU A 189 -4.27 -13.76 -11.38
CA GLU A 189 -3.40 -13.74 -12.56
C GLU A 189 -3.17 -12.30 -13.02
N VAL A 190 -1.89 -11.92 -13.13
CA VAL A 190 -1.45 -10.59 -13.51
C VAL A 190 -0.53 -10.68 -14.72
N SER A 191 -0.83 -9.88 -15.75
CA SER A 191 -0.01 -9.75 -16.96
C SER A 191 1.12 -8.72 -16.78
N PRO A 192 2.24 -8.88 -17.48
CA PRO A 192 3.32 -7.87 -17.50
C PRO A 192 2.84 -6.48 -17.91
N ASN A 193 1.80 -6.41 -18.74
CA ASN A 193 1.26 -5.15 -19.26
C ASN A 193 0.15 -4.55 -18.37
N ASP A 194 -0.31 -5.27 -17.34
CA ASP A 194 -1.24 -4.69 -16.37
C ASP A 194 -0.56 -3.55 -15.62
N ILE A 195 -1.34 -2.52 -15.31
CA ILE A 195 -0.85 -1.37 -14.56
C ILE A 195 -0.68 -1.78 -13.09
N ALA A 196 0.52 -1.58 -12.57
CA ALA A 196 0.87 -1.81 -11.17
C ALA A 196 0.69 -0.54 -10.33
N PHE A 197 1.09 0.62 -10.90
CA PHE A 197 1.08 1.90 -10.18
C PHE A 197 0.55 3.03 -11.03
N LEU A 198 -0.15 3.98 -10.38
CA LEU A 198 -0.28 5.35 -10.84
C LEU A 198 0.63 6.21 -9.95
N GLN A 199 1.77 6.63 -10.50
CA GLN A 199 2.74 7.44 -9.79
C GLN A 199 2.57 8.91 -10.16
N TYR A 200 2.04 9.67 -9.22
CA TYR A 200 1.84 11.11 -9.41
C TYR A 200 3.15 11.85 -9.21
N THR A 201 3.49 12.69 -10.17
CA THR A 201 4.67 13.54 -10.11
C THR A 201 4.24 15.00 -10.02
N GLY A 202 4.89 15.77 -9.15
CA GLY A 202 4.74 17.23 -9.11
C GLY A 202 5.35 17.80 -10.39
N GLY A 203 4.50 18.23 -11.33
CA GLY A 203 4.95 18.99 -12.49
C GLY A 203 5.48 20.36 -12.07
N THR A 204 6.56 20.82 -12.69
CA THR A 204 7.14 22.15 -12.44
C THR A 204 6.23 23.29 -12.91
N THR A 205 5.17 23.01 -13.67
CA THR A 205 4.35 24.00 -14.37
C THR A 205 2.85 23.69 -14.44
N GLY A 206 2.31 22.75 -13.64
CA GLY A 206 0.90 22.39 -13.77
C GLY A 206 0.38 21.40 -12.74
N VAL A 207 -0.84 20.99 -12.97
CA VAL A 207 -1.55 20.00 -12.17
C VAL A 207 -0.82 18.65 -12.22
N SER A 208 -0.62 18.02 -11.07
CA SER A 208 0.05 16.71 -10.94
C SER A 208 -0.65 15.66 -11.82
N LYS A 209 0.14 14.87 -12.56
CA LYS A 209 -0.33 13.81 -13.47
C LYS A 209 0.17 12.45 -13.00
N GLY A 210 -0.68 11.42 -13.12
CA GLY A 210 -0.35 10.05 -12.77
C GLY A 210 0.33 9.31 -13.92
N ALA A 211 1.64 9.04 -13.81
CA ALA A 211 2.32 8.15 -14.74
C ALA A 211 1.86 6.71 -14.50
N MET A 212 1.41 6.04 -15.56
CA MET A 212 1.01 4.64 -15.55
C MET A 212 2.24 3.74 -15.65
N LEU A 213 2.54 2.99 -14.59
CA LEU A 213 3.64 2.05 -14.57
C LEU A 213 3.08 0.62 -14.60
N SER A 214 3.38 -0.13 -15.67
CA SER A 214 3.03 -1.54 -15.75
C SER A 214 3.95 -2.39 -14.86
N HIS A 215 3.54 -3.64 -14.59
CA HIS A 215 4.40 -4.62 -13.91
C HIS A 215 5.74 -4.77 -14.63
N ARG A 216 5.73 -4.82 -15.97
CA ARG A 216 6.96 -4.87 -16.79
C ARG A 216 7.88 -3.68 -16.54
N ASN A 217 7.35 -2.46 -16.48
CA ASN A 217 8.17 -1.26 -16.26
C ASN A 217 8.92 -1.35 -14.91
N VAL A 218 8.18 -1.76 -13.85
CA VAL A 218 8.75 -1.87 -12.51
C VAL A 218 9.79 -2.99 -12.43
N VAL A 219 9.46 -4.18 -12.95
CA VAL A 219 10.38 -5.32 -13.00
C VAL A 219 11.65 -4.97 -13.75
N SER A 220 11.53 -4.37 -14.95
CA SER A 220 12.69 -3.97 -15.75
C SER A 220 13.61 -3.00 -14.99
N ASN A 221 13.01 -2.03 -14.30
CA ASN A 221 13.78 -1.07 -13.50
C ASN A 221 14.53 -1.77 -12.34
N VAL A 222 13.86 -2.66 -11.61
CA VAL A 222 14.49 -3.40 -10.51
C VAL A 222 15.63 -4.29 -11.00
N ILE A 223 15.44 -5.04 -12.10
CA ILE A 223 16.49 -5.89 -12.68
C ILE A 223 17.68 -5.06 -13.13
N GLN A 224 17.44 -3.91 -13.80
CA GLN A 224 18.50 -2.99 -14.21
C GLN A 224 19.32 -2.49 -13.01
N VAL A 225 18.63 -1.99 -11.95
CA VAL A 225 19.32 -1.51 -10.74
C VAL A 225 20.11 -2.63 -10.08
N SER A 226 19.54 -3.83 -9.93
CA SER A 226 20.23 -4.99 -9.35
C SER A 226 21.48 -5.35 -10.12
N SER A 227 21.43 -5.32 -11.47
CA SER A 227 22.61 -5.64 -12.31
C SER A 227 23.77 -4.63 -12.19
N TRP A 228 23.52 -3.43 -11.66
CA TRP A 228 24.53 -2.42 -11.39
C TRP A 228 25.17 -2.55 -10.00
N MET A 229 24.45 -3.23 -9.08
CA MET A 229 24.91 -3.42 -7.69
C MET A 229 25.80 -4.67 -7.52
N ASP A 230 25.75 -5.62 -8.47
CA ASP A 230 26.59 -6.84 -8.55
C ASP A 230 27.87 -6.58 -9.38
#